data_780fc5d9970ebc92560ec3b7a0c902cb
#
_entry.id   780fc5d9970ebc92560ec3b7a0c902cb
#
_cell.length_a   1.000
_cell.length_b   1.000
_cell.length_c   1.000
_cell.angle_alpha   90.00
_cell.angle_beta   90.00
_cell.angle_gamma   90.00
#
_symmetry.space_group_name_H-M   'P 1'
#
loop_
_entity.id
_entity.type
_entity.pdbx_description
1 polymer ?
#
loop_
_entity_poly.entity_id
_entity_poly.type
_entity_poly.pdbx_seq_one_letter_code
_entity_poly.pdbx_strand_id
1 'polypeptide(L)'
;PQPIENGLPIKFTTGLHTGCTKLLVPGDSDIKSIADLKGKKIGVPGLADAATVVSKRSLSAAGIGVTEQNMEVEFSVYSRNDLPQALENGAVDAIALGDPTASIAEEQYGLTPLIDTATDPKYKDEYCCNAFVTSKLAAENPKAAAAFTRAVQKASQWVQENPDETAKIIVDKQYVSGDVDFCAQILKTYNYKPSVQGGYDALKLNAEELSKIGVLKEGTDAQKFADNAYIFFDDVPDAPEASSGTTAAAPSASVSSVSFTEAAEAEENDCCGGKIEKPDTTRKA
;
A
#
# COMPACT_ATOMS: atom_id res chain seq x y z
N PRO A 1 -8.90 3.61 3.03
CA PRO A 1 -9.96 4.44 3.66
C PRO A 1 -11.00 3.64 4.43
N GLN A 2 -11.58 2.55 3.88
CA GLN A 2 -12.68 1.79 4.52
C GLN A 2 -12.37 1.30 5.96
N PRO A 3 -11.19 0.76 6.31
CA PRO A 3 -10.88 0.41 7.69
C PRO A 3 -10.93 1.61 8.65
N ILE A 4 -10.55 2.81 8.19
CA ILE A 4 -10.60 4.04 8.99
C ILE A 4 -12.05 4.47 9.22
N GLU A 5 -12.89 4.40 8.19
CA GLU A 5 -14.33 4.64 8.32
C GLU A 5 -14.97 3.69 9.34
N ASN A 6 -14.47 2.46 9.43
CA ASN A 6 -14.89 1.43 10.38
C ASN A 6 -14.21 1.55 11.76
N GLY A 7 -13.48 2.64 12.02
CA GLY A 7 -12.96 2.97 13.34
C GLY A 7 -11.49 2.57 13.59
N LEU A 8 -10.71 2.22 12.56
CA LEU A 8 -9.28 1.98 12.74
C LEU A 8 -8.60 3.24 13.31
N PRO A 9 -8.00 3.19 14.52
CA PRO A 9 -7.54 4.37 15.25
C PRO A 9 -6.14 4.81 14.81
N ILE A 10 -6.02 5.30 13.58
CA ILE A 10 -4.79 5.86 13.02
C ILE A 10 -4.97 7.29 12.54
N LYS A 11 -3.86 8.01 12.38
CA LYS A 11 -3.77 9.32 11.76
C LYS A 11 -2.67 9.30 10.71
N PHE A 12 -3.00 9.62 9.47
CA PHE A 12 -1.99 9.86 8.45
C PHE A 12 -1.24 11.16 8.74
N THR A 13 0.01 11.22 8.33
CA THR A 13 0.91 12.34 8.67
C THR A 13 1.63 12.94 7.46
N THR A 14 1.93 12.15 6.44
CA THR A 14 2.60 12.62 5.21
C THR A 14 2.46 11.59 4.08
N GLY A 15 2.33 12.06 2.85
CA GLY A 15 2.57 11.25 1.66
C GLY A 15 4.06 10.98 1.49
N LEU A 16 4.43 9.80 0.99
CA LEU A 16 5.82 9.39 0.84
C LEU A 16 6.25 9.31 -0.63
N HIS A 17 5.43 8.69 -1.47
CA HIS A 17 5.72 8.53 -2.90
C HIS A 17 4.45 8.26 -3.71
N THR A 18 4.58 8.35 -5.03
CA THR A 18 3.58 7.97 -6.03
C THR A 18 4.07 6.78 -6.85
N GLY A 19 3.17 6.10 -7.57
CA GLY A 19 3.55 5.22 -8.67
C GLY A 19 3.99 3.79 -8.32
N CYS A 20 3.35 3.09 -7.37
CA CYS A 20 3.79 1.75 -6.96
C CYS A 20 2.75 0.64 -7.15
N THR A 21 1.75 0.83 -7.99
CA THR A 21 0.66 -0.15 -8.12
C THR A 21 0.40 -0.45 -9.58
N LYS A 22 0.22 -1.74 -9.90
CA LYS A 22 -0.12 -2.19 -11.25
C LYS A 22 -1.33 -3.13 -11.23
N LEU A 23 -2.11 -3.10 -12.31
CA LEU A 23 -3.12 -4.09 -12.67
C LEU A 23 -2.64 -4.78 -13.94
N LEU A 24 -2.31 -6.07 -13.83
CA LEU A 24 -1.59 -6.85 -14.83
C LEU A 24 -2.47 -7.97 -15.39
N VAL A 25 -2.28 -8.27 -16.66
CA VAL A 25 -2.88 -9.41 -17.37
C VAL A 25 -1.80 -10.18 -18.11
N PRO A 26 -2.02 -11.45 -18.51
CA PRO A 26 -1.09 -12.16 -19.38
C PRO A 26 -0.86 -11.38 -20.68
N GLY A 27 0.39 -11.33 -21.16
CA GLY A 27 0.75 -10.56 -22.35
C GLY A 27 0.04 -10.99 -23.63
N ASP A 28 -0.31 -12.28 -23.73
CA ASP A 28 -1.06 -12.91 -24.81
C ASP A 28 -2.58 -12.94 -24.60
N SER A 29 -3.07 -12.40 -23.48
CA SER A 29 -4.51 -12.33 -23.16
C SER A 29 -5.28 -11.49 -24.17
N ASP A 30 -6.54 -11.85 -24.40
CA ASP A 30 -7.51 -11.03 -25.15
C ASP A 30 -7.99 -9.79 -24.36
N ILE A 31 -7.67 -9.69 -23.08
CA ILE A 31 -7.96 -8.54 -22.22
C ILE A 31 -6.97 -7.42 -22.56
N LYS A 32 -7.43 -6.36 -23.21
CA LYS A 32 -6.59 -5.24 -23.66
C LYS A 32 -6.95 -3.90 -23.01
N SER A 33 -8.06 -3.86 -22.29
CA SER A 33 -8.56 -2.66 -21.61
C SER A 33 -9.26 -3.01 -20.29
N ILE A 34 -9.49 -1.99 -19.45
CA ILE A 34 -10.26 -2.16 -18.20
C ILE A 34 -11.68 -2.63 -18.48
N ALA A 35 -12.29 -2.25 -19.61
CA ALA A 35 -13.63 -2.66 -19.99
C ALA A 35 -13.75 -4.18 -20.22
N ASP A 36 -12.68 -4.84 -20.66
CA ASP A 36 -12.63 -6.28 -20.92
C ASP A 36 -12.61 -7.12 -19.62
N LEU A 37 -12.41 -6.46 -18.47
CA LEU A 37 -12.44 -7.11 -17.17
C LEU A 37 -13.86 -7.40 -16.65
N LYS A 38 -14.90 -6.93 -17.32
CA LYS A 38 -16.27 -7.26 -16.94
C LYS A 38 -16.51 -8.78 -16.95
N GLY A 39 -17.00 -9.31 -15.84
CA GLY A 39 -17.22 -10.74 -15.62
C GLY A 39 -15.96 -11.55 -15.32
N LYS A 40 -14.79 -10.90 -15.17
CA LYS A 40 -13.50 -11.54 -14.93
C LYS A 40 -13.18 -11.65 -13.45
N LYS A 41 -12.21 -12.53 -13.14
CA LYS A 41 -11.63 -12.70 -11.81
C LYS A 41 -10.34 -11.92 -11.67
N ILE A 42 -10.26 -11.10 -10.62
CA ILE A 42 -9.09 -10.28 -10.35
C ILE A 42 -8.48 -10.74 -9.02
N GLY A 43 -7.25 -11.25 -9.08
CA GLY A 43 -6.47 -11.61 -7.90
C GLY A 43 -5.92 -10.37 -7.21
N VAL A 44 -6.09 -10.29 -5.88
CA VAL A 44 -5.66 -9.14 -5.06
C VAL A 44 -5.04 -9.60 -3.74
N PRO A 45 -4.14 -8.79 -3.12
CA PRO A 45 -3.58 -9.13 -1.82
C PRO A 45 -4.57 -9.04 -0.65
N GLY A 46 -5.65 -8.29 -0.83
CA GLY A 46 -6.69 -8.10 0.17
C GLY A 46 -7.74 -7.09 -0.32
N LEU A 47 -8.98 -7.22 0.12
CA LEU A 47 -10.09 -6.39 -0.36
C LEU A 47 -9.96 -4.90 0.00
N ALA A 48 -9.18 -4.56 1.04
CA ALA A 48 -8.86 -3.18 1.45
C ALA A 48 -7.46 -2.71 1.00
N ASP A 49 -6.73 -3.53 0.25
CA ASP A 49 -5.39 -3.20 -0.28
C ASP A 49 -5.45 -2.03 -1.28
N ALA A 50 -4.37 -1.26 -1.36
CA ALA A 50 -4.27 -0.13 -2.28
C ALA A 50 -4.49 -0.54 -3.75
N ALA A 51 -3.97 -1.70 -4.16
CA ALA A 51 -4.15 -2.21 -5.51
C ALA A 51 -5.62 -2.53 -5.82
N THR A 52 -6.36 -3.07 -4.85
CA THR A 52 -7.81 -3.29 -4.96
C THR A 52 -8.57 -1.98 -5.07
N VAL A 53 -8.18 -0.97 -4.31
CA VAL A 53 -8.78 0.38 -4.37
C VAL A 53 -8.57 1.00 -5.76
N VAL A 54 -7.35 0.98 -6.29
CA VAL A 54 -7.05 1.48 -7.64
C VAL A 54 -7.86 0.71 -8.70
N SER A 55 -7.93 -0.62 -8.59
CA SER A 55 -8.72 -1.46 -9.51
C SER A 55 -10.21 -1.09 -9.48
N LYS A 56 -10.80 -0.94 -8.30
CA LYS A 56 -12.22 -0.54 -8.17
C LYS A 56 -12.50 0.83 -8.76
N ARG A 57 -11.61 1.82 -8.52
CA ARG A 57 -11.72 3.16 -9.11
C ARG A 57 -11.66 3.12 -10.64
N SER A 58 -10.78 2.30 -11.20
CA SER A 58 -10.61 2.17 -12.65
C SER A 58 -11.75 1.41 -13.30
N LEU A 59 -12.21 0.31 -12.68
CA LEU A 59 -13.37 -0.45 -13.15
C LEU A 59 -14.64 0.41 -13.16
N SER A 60 -14.88 1.15 -12.08
CA SER A 60 -16.03 2.06 -12.02
C SER A 60 -15.95 3.18 -13.07
N ALA A 61 -14.77 3.73 -13.33
CA ALA A 61 -14.57 4.71 -14.40
C ALA A 61 -14.85 4.14 -15.79
N ALA A 62 -14.67 2.83 -15.99
CA ALA A 62 -15.04 2.10 -17.20
C ALA A 62 -16.51 1.64 -17.22
N GLY A 63 -17.32 2.03 -16.23
CA GLY A 63 -18.73 1.69 -16.13
C GLY A 63 -19.01 0.27 -15.60
N ILE A 64 -18.02 -0.37 -14.97
CA ILE A 64 -18.15 -1.69 -14.38
C ILE A 64 -18.50 -1.56 -12.90
N GLY A 65 -19.55 -2.28 -12.45
CA GLY A 65 -19.98 -2.29 -11.07
C GLY A 65 -18.95 -2.90 -10.12
N VAL A 66 -18.73 -2.25 -8.97
CA VAL A 66 -17.70 -2.63 -7.98
C VAL A 66 -18.21 -2.65 -6.53
N THR A 67 -19.51 -2.45 -6.31
CA THR A 67 -20.15 -2.52 -4.99
C THR A 67 -20.76 -3.90 -4.76
N GLU A 68 -21.07 -4.23 -3.51
CA GLU A 68 -21.73 -5.51 -3.18
C GLU A 68 -23.08 -5.70 -3.91
N GLN A 69 -23.78 -4.60 -4.21
CA GLN A 69 -25.10 -4.64 -4.85
C GLN A 69 -25.03 -4.81 -6.38
N ASN A 70 -23.90 -4.43 -6.99
CA ASN A 70 -23.74 -4.45 -8.45
C ASN A 70 -22.35 -4.93 -8.89
N MET A 71 -21.74 -5.86 -8.15
CA MET A 71 -20.41 -6.38 -8.48
C MET A 71 -20.44 -7.11 -9.83
N GLU A 72 -19.66 -6.61 -10.79
CA GLU A 72 -19.55 -7.20 -12.13
C GLU A 72 -18.16 -7.80 -12.40
N VAL A 73 -17.33 -7.94 -11.37
CA VAL A 73 -16.06 -8.67 -11.35
C VAL A 73 -15.97 -9.51 -10.09
N GLU A 74 -15.11 -10.50 -10.06
CA GLU A 74 -14.83 -11.27 -8.85
C GLU A 74 -13.45 -10.90 -8.32
N PHE A 75 -13.33 -10.45 -7.05
CA PHE A 75 -12.04 -10.25 -6.39
C PHE A 75 -11.69 -11.49 -5.56
N SER A 76 -10.56 -12.13 -5.91
CA SER A 76 -10.06 -13.32 -5.22
C SER A 76 -8.77 -12.96 -4.45
N VAL A 77 -8.74 -13.27 -3.14
CA VAL A 77 -7.61 -12.91 -2.27
C VAL A 77 -6.56 -14.00 -2.25
N TYR A 78 -5.32 -13.64 -2.54
CA TYR A 78 -4.13 -14.48 -2.47
C TYR A 78 -3.00 -13.74 -1.75
N SER A 79 -1.99 -14.46 -1.25
CA SER A 79 -0.77 -13.79 -0.82
C SER A 79 -0.10 -13.07 -2.01
N ARG A 80 0.65 -11.99 -1.74
CA ARG A 80 1.32 -11.22 -2.82
C ARG A 80 2.20 -12.12 -3.69
N ASN A 81 2.89 -13.07 -3.07
CA ASN A 81 3.82 -13.95 -3.77
C ASN A 81 3.13 -15.05 -4.58
N ASP A 82 1.88 -15.39 -4.26
CA ASP A 82 1.11 -16.44 -4.95
C ASP A 82 0.29 -15.89 -6.14
N LEU A 83 0.08 -14.56 -6.19
CA LEU A 83 -0.72 -13.91 -7.23
C LEU A 83 -0.22 -14.20 -8.66
N PRO A 84 1.09 -14.09 -8.98
CA PRO A 84 1.58 -14.38 -10.32
C PRO A 84 1.32 -15.83 -10.72
N GLN A 85 1.50 -16.78 -9.80
CA GLN A 85 1.25 -18.19 -10.05
C GLN A 85 -0.25 -18.49 -10.21
N ALA A 86 -1.12 -17.81 -9.46
CA ALA A 86 -2.57 -17.93 -9.61
C ALA A 86 -3.04 -17.45 -11.00
N LEU A 87 -2.43 -16.38 -11.52
CA LEU A 87 -2.68 -15.88 -12.87
C LEU A 87 -2.19 -16.87 -13.94
N GLU A 88 -0.97 -17.36 -13.82
CA GLU A 88 -0.39 -18.35 -14.76
C GLU A 88 -1.22 -19.64 -14.83
N ASN A 89 -1.74 -20.10 -13.69
CA ASN A 89 -2.60 -21.29 -13.60
C ASN A 89 -4.05 -21.04 -14.07
N GLY A 90 -4.41 -19.81 -14.46
CA GLY A 90 -5.77 -19.44 -14.88
C GLY A 90 -6.80 -19.44 -13.74
N ALA A 91 -6.37 -19.40 -12.49
CA ALA A 91 -7.25 -19.26 -11.34
C ALA A 91 -7.89 -17.87 -11.27
N VAL A 92 -7.21 -16.87 -11.81
CA VAL A 92 -7.67 -15.50 -12.02
C VAL A 92 -7.30 -15.02 -13.42
N ASP A 93 -8.01 -14.02 -13.94
CA ASP A 93 -7.81 -13.45 -15.29
C ASP A 93 -6.88 -12.25 -15.28
N ALA A 94 -6.76 -11.59 -14.15
CA ALA A 94 -5.89 -10.43 -13.90
C ALA A 94 -5.39 -10.43 -12.46
N ILE A 95 -4.29 -9.73 -12.18
CA ILE A 95 -3.80 -9.50 -10.82
C ILE A 95 -3.53 -8.03 -10.58
N ALA A 96 -3.87 -7.54 -9.38
CA ALA A 96 -3.55 -6.18 -8.95
C ALA A 96 -2.68 -6.24 -7.70
N LEU A 97 -1.50 -5.65 -7.76
CA LEU A 97 -0.55 -5.66 -6.64
C LEU A 97 0.42 -4.49 -6.72
N GLY A 98 1.11 -4.28 -5.61
CA GLY A 98 2.13 -3.25 -5.49
C GLY A 98 3.51 -3.78 -5.83
N ASP A 99 4.38 -2.86 -6.19
CA ASP A 99 5.79 -3.12 -6.41
C ASP A 99 6.57 -3.39 -5.09
N PRO A 100 7.71 -4.06 -5.18
CA PRO A 100 8.38 -4.50 -6.42
C PRO A 100 7.79 -5.80 -7.01
N THR A 101 6.88 -6.47 -6.30
CA THR A 101 6.29 -7.75 -6.73
C THR A 101 5.58 -7.63 -8.07
N ALA A 102 4.91 -6.51 -8.32
CA ALA A 102 4.22 -6.26 -9.59
C ALA A 102 5.19 -6.25 -10.79
N SER A 103 6.26 -5.46 -10.71
CA SER A 103 7.25 -5.36 -11.79
C SER A 103 8.07 -6.65 -11.95
N ILE A 104 8.37 -7.34 -10.86
CA ILE A 104 9.01 -8.66 -10.92
C ILE A 104 8.10 -9.66 -11.64
N ALA A 105 6.81 -9.68 -11.31
CA ALA A 105 5.85 -10.55 -11.99
C ALA A 105 5.68 -10.19 -13.48
N GLU A 106 5.62 -8.90 -13.80
CA GLU A 106 5.54 -8.40 -15.18
C GLU A 106 6.70 -8.94 -16.02
N GLU A 107 7.94 -8.86 -15.51
CA GLU A 107 9.12 -9.36 -16.21
C GLU A 107 9.15 -10.89 -16.28
N GLN A 108 8.94 -11.58 -15.15
CA GLN A 108 9.11 -13.04 -15.06
C GLN A 108 8.04 -13.84 -15.82
N TYR A 109 6.81 -13.33 -15.85
CA TYR A 109 5.66 -14.00 -16.45
C TYR A 109 5.21 -13.35 -17.77
N GLY A 110 5.93 -12.34 -18.28
CA GLY A 110 5.60 -11.65 -19.53
C GLY A 110 4.22 -10.98 -19.48
N LEU A 111 3.89 -10.36 -18.35
CA LEU A 111 2.59 -9.72 -18.15
C LEU A 111 2.54 -8.34 -18.82
N THR A 112 1.34 -7.83 -19.03
CA THR A 112 1.08 -6.50 -19.60
C THR A 112 0.25 -5.68 -18.62
N PRO A 113 0.66 -4.45 -18.27
CA PRO A 113 -0.13 -3.58 -17.41
C PRO A 113 -1.31 -2.99 -18.16
N LEU A 114 -2.52 -3.13 -17.61
CA LEU A 114 -3.70 -2.34 -17.97
C LEU A 114 -3.69 -1.01 -17.22
N ILE A 115 -3.09 -0.99 -16.04
CA ILE A 115 -2.80 0.19 -15.23
C ILE A 115 -1.40 0.05 -14.67
N ASP A 116 -0.62 1.11 -14.81
CA ASP A 116 0.61 1.36 -14.08
C ASP A 116 0.50 2.75 -13.47
N THR A 117 0.36 2.84 -12.16
CA THR A 117 0.18 4.12 -11.48
C THR A 117 1.40 5.05 -11.54
N ALA A 118 2.56 4.54 -11.97
CA ALA A 118 3.74 5.37 -12.19
C ALA A 118 3.63 6.21 -13.48
N THR A 119 2.87 5.73 -14.47
CA THR A 119 2.80 6.35 -15.82
C THR A 119 1.39 6.80 -16.21
N ASP A 120 0.35 6.21 -15.61
CA ASP A 120 -1.04 6.53 -15.93
C ASP A 120 -1.36 7.99 -15.57
N PRO A 121 -1.84 8.81 -16.52
CA PRO A 121 -2.14 10.23 -16.29
C PRO A 121 -3.09 10.51 -15.13
N LYS A 122 -3.98 9.56 -14.80
CA LYS A 122 -4.93 9.71 -13.70
C LYS A 122 -4.26 9.54 -12.34
N TYR A 123 -3.25 8.66 -12.23
CA TYR A 123 -2.72 8.19 -10.95
C TYR A 123 -1.29 8.64 -10.65
N LYS A 124 -0.49 8.99 -11.67
CA LYS A 124 0.96 9.22 -11.54
C LYS A 124 1.35 10.30 -10.52
N ASP A 125 0.47 11.25 -10.27
CA ASP A 125 0.69 12.35 -9.34
C ASP A 125 -0.05 12.14 -7.99
N GLU A 126 -0.76 11.01 -7.80
CA GLU A 126 -1.44 10.68 -6.56
C GLU A 126 -0.50 9.95 -5.60
N TYR A 127 -0.45 10.37 -4.34
CA TYR A 127 0.26 9.65 -3.30
C TYR A 127 -0.45 8.33 -3.01
N CYS A 128 0.19 7.23 -3.40
CA CYS A 128 -0.30 5.87 -3.13
C CYS A 128 0.09 5.37 -1.74
N CYS A 129 1.21 5.87 -1.21
CA CYS A 129 1.77 5.46 0.09
C CYS A 129 1.89 6.65 1.03
N ASN A 130 1.29 6.51 2.21
CA ASN A 130 1.28 7.50 3.26
C ASN A 130 1.81 6.90 4.57
N ALA A 131 2.59 7.69 5.30
CA ALA A 131 2.94 7.36 6.68
C ALA A 131 1.76 7.65 7.61
N PHE A 132 1.63 6.84 8.64
CA PHE A 132 0.63 7.03 9.69
C PHE A 132 1.18 6.72 11.08
N VAL A 133 0.51 7.24 12.08
CA VAL A 133 0.73 6.92 13.49
C VAL A 133 -0.59 6.47 14.12
N THR A 134 -0.55 5.81 15.27
CA THR A 134 -1.77 5.54 16.02
C THR A 134 -2.38 6.85 16.53
N SER A 135 -3.71 6.93 16.59
CA SER A 135 -4.39 8.10 17.17
C SER A 135 -3.95 8.33 18.63
N LYS A 136 -3.63 7.26 19.35
CA LYS A 136 -3.08 7.33 20.71
C LYS A 136 -1.73 8.06 20.75
N LEU A 137 -0.77 7.65 19.88
CA LEU A 137 0.54 8.31 19.83
C LEU A 137 0.41 9.79 19.46
N ALA A 138 -0.44 10.08 18.46
CA ALA A 138 -0.70 11.47 18.05
C ALA A 138 -1.24 12.34 19.19
N ALA A 139 -2.11 11.80 20.05
CA ALA A 139 -2.71 12.52 21.15
C ALA A 139 -1.80 12.63 22.40
N GLU A 140 -1.14 11.52 22.78
CA GLU A 140 -0.38 11.43 24.03
C GLU A 140 1.07 11.95 23.87
N ASN A 141 1.64 11.82 22.67
CA ASN A 141 3.01 12.26 22.41
C ASN A 141 3.15 12.85 20.99
N PRO A 142 2.55 14.02 20.73
CA PRO A 142 2.61 14.65 19.39
C PRO A 142 4.03 14.97 18.94
N LYS A 143 4.96 15.25 19.86
CA LYS A 143 6.37 15.49 19.53
C LYS A 143 7.04 14.22 18.96
N ALA A 144 6.75 13.05 19.49
CA ALA A 144 7.28 11.80 18.95
C ALA A 144 6.65 11.48 17.59
N ALA A 145 5.35 11.72 17.42
CA ALA A 145 4.65 11.56 16.15
C ALA A 145 5.23 12.49 15.07
N ALA A 146 5.47 13.75 15.39
CA ALA A 146 6.12 14.73 14.51
C ALA A 146 7.57 14.33 14.16
N ALA A 147 8.35 13.86 15.14
CA ALA A 147 9.71 13.37 14.90
C ALA A 147 9.75 12.15 13.97
N PHE A 148 8.82 11.21 14.17
CA PHE A 148 8.64 10.07 13.25
C PHE A 148 8.31 10.57 11.84
N THR A 149 7.38 11.51 11.69
CA THR A 149 6.98 12.04 10.37
C THR A 149 8.16 12.68 9.65
N ARG A 150 8.96 13.52 10.33
CA ARG A 150 10.18 14.10 9.74
C ARG A 150 11.21 13.03 9.35
N ALA A 151 11.34 11.96 10.15
CA ALA A 151 12.28 10.89 9.86
C ALA A 151 11.88 10.11 8.59
N VAL A 152 10.60 9.77 8.43
CA VAL A 152 10.14 9.06 7.22
C VAL A 152 10.15 9.95 5.98
N GLN A 153 9.90 11.26 6.12
CA GLN A 153 10.07 12.21 5.01
C GLN A 153 11.54 12.25 4.53
N LYS A 154 12.48 12.34 5.45
CA LYS A 154 13.91 12.31 5.12
C LYS A 154 14.31 10.98 4.48
N ALA A 155 13.80 9.85 4.98
CA ALA A 155 14.06 8.55 4.39
C ALA A 155 13.50 8.45 2.98
N SER A 156 12.28 8.94 2.74
CA SER A 156 11.67 8.97 1.41
C SER A 156 12.51 9.81 0.43
N GLN A 157 12.93 11.01 0.83
CA GLN A 157 13.81 11.83 0.01
C GLN A 157 15.16 11.16 -0.26
N TRP A 158 15.73 10.51 0.75
CA TRP A 158 16.99 9.78 0.59
C TRP A 158 16.87 8.64 -0.43
N VAL A 159 15.75 7.91 -0.43
CA VAL A 159 15.44 6.88 -1.44
C VAL A 159 15.44 7.48 -2.85
N GLN A 160 14.82 8.66 -3.04
CA GLN A 160 14.82 9.35 -4.33
C GLN A 160 16.23 9.70 -4.82
N GLU A 161 17.08 10.12 -3.89
CA GLU A 161 18.45 10.55 -4.18
C GLU A 161 19.42 9.37 -4.34
N ASN A 162 19.10 8.19 -3.75
CA ASN A 162 20.00 7.03 -3.66
C ASN A 162 19.30 5.70 -4.02
N PRO A 163 18.68 5.56 -5.20
CA PRO A 163 17.91 4.36 -5.54
C PRO A 163 18.76 3.10 -5.62
N ASP A 164 20.01 3.18 -6.10
CA ASP A 164 20.90 2.03 -6.22
C ASP A 164 21.35 1.51 -4.83
N GLU A 165 21.70 2.41 -3.92
CA GLU A 165 22.04 2.05 -2.54
C GLU A 165 20.81 1.52 -1.79
N THR A 166 19.64 2.11 -2.02
CA THR A 166 18.37 1.63 -1.47
C THR A 166 18.10 0.21 -1.91
N ALA A 167 18.20 -0.10 -3.21
CA ALA A 167 17.99 -1.44 -3.75
C ALA A 167 18.92 -2.45 -3.08
N LYS A 168 20.21 -2.12 -2.95
CA LYS A 168 21.17 -2.96 -2.25
C LYS A 168 20.76 -3.22 -0.79
N ILE A 169 20.37 -2.20 -0.05
CA ILE A 169 19.96 -2.33 1.35
C ILE A 169 18.73 -3.24 1.50
N ILE A 170 17.69 -3.03 0.68
CA ILE A 170 16.42 -3.79 0.82
C ILE A 170 16.58 -5.25 0.40
N VAL A 171 17.44 -5.55 -0.57
CA VAL A 171 17.73 -6.93 -1.00
C VAL A 171 18.68 -7.62 0.00
N ASP A 172 19.78 -6.99 0.39
CA ASP A 172 20.74 -7.54 1.36
C ASP A 172 20.08 -7.85 2.72
N LYS A 173 19.13 -7.02 3.14
CA LYS A 173 18.35 -7.21 4.38
C LYS A 173 17.12 -8.10 4.20
N GLN A 174 16.91 -8.66 3.01
CA GLN A 174 15.79 -9.53 2.68
C GLN A 174 14.40 -8.89 2.92
N TYR A 175 14.29 -7.56 2.82
CA TYR A 175 12.98 -6.88 2.83
C TYR A 175 12.24 -7.09 1.52
N VAL A 176 12.98 -7.32 0.44
CA VAL A 176 12.48 -7.62 -0.91
C VAL A 176 13.30 -8.78 -1.47
N SER A 177 12.63 -9.67 -2.19
CA SER A 177 13.28 -10.72 -2.99
C SER A 177 13.48 -10.20 -4.41
N GLY A 178 14.66 -10.41 -5.00
CA GLY A 178 14.91 -10.02 -6.38
C GLY A 178 16.38 -9.63 -6.63
N ASP A 179 16.65 -9.29 -7.87
CA ASP A 179 17.94 -8.76 -8.30
C ASP A 179 18.09 -7.29 -7.88
N VAL A 180 19.29 -6.91 -7.42
CA VAL A 180 19.58 -5.55 -6.92
C VAL A 180 19.42 -4.50 -8.03
N ASP A 181 19.96 -4.78 -9.23
CA ASP A 181 19.94 -3.83 -10.33
C ASP A 181 18.51 -3.63 -10.84
N PHE A 182 17.72 -4.71 -10.89
CA PHE A 182 16.31 -4.64 -11.25
C PHE A 182 15.49 -3.86 -10.20
N CYS A 183 15.69 -4.11 -8.92
CA CYS A 183 15.07 -3.34 -7.86
C CYS A 183 15.43 -1.85 -7.94
N ALA A 184 16.68 -1.51 -8.29
CA ALA A 184 17.10 -0.14 -8.49
C ALA A 184 16.39 0.52 -9.68
N GLN A 185 16.19 -0.22 -10.78
CA GLN A 185 15.40 0.27 -11.93
C GLN A 185 13.95 0.57 -11.52
N ILE A 186 13.30 -0.32 -10.78
CA ILE A 186 11.94 -0.11 -10.28
C ILE A 186 11.89 1.15 -9.41
N LEU A 187 12.80 1.31 -8.45
CA LEU A 187 12.85 2.49 -7.57
C LEU A 187 12.98 3.80 -8.34
N LYS A 188 13.68 3.81 -9.47
CA LYS A 188 13.83 4.99 -10.35
C LYS A 188 12.55 5.36 -11.11
N THR A 189 11.56 4.46 -11.18
CA THR A 189 10.25 4.77 -11.80
C THR A 189 9.31 5.52 -10.85
N TYR A 190 9.55 5.47 -9.55
CA TYR A 190 8.71 6.15 -8.55
C TYR A 190 9.12 7.58 -8.33
N ASN A 191 8.20 8.34 -7.74
CA ASN A 191 8.45 9.70 -7.32
C ASN A 191 8.42 9.76 -5.78
N TYR A 192 9.59 9.60 -5.17
CA TYR A 192 9.78 9.69 -3.72
C TYR A 192 9.97 11.15 -3.29
N LYS A 193 8.95 11.97 -3.50
CA LYS A 193 8.90 13.37 -3.05
C LYS A 193 7.86 13.49 -1.95
N PRO A 194 8.25 13.35 -0.68
CA PRO A 194 7.29 13.40 0.40
C PRO A 194 6.60 14.76 0.48
N SER A 195 5.29 14.74 0.78
CA SER A 195 4.49 15.94 0.99
C SER A 195 3.38 15.67 1.98
N VAL A 196 3.28 16.52 3.00
CA VAL A 196 2.18 16.48 3.97
C VAL A 196 0.88 16.83 3.28
N GLN A 197 0.86 17.94 2.52
CA GLN A 197 -0.34 18.39 1.81
C GLN A 197 -0.74 17.40 0.71
N GLY A 198 0.23 16.90 -0.08
CA GLY A 198 -0.03 15.92 -1.12
C GLY A 198 -0.63 14.61 -0.59
N GLY A 199 -0.16 14.14 0.56
CA GLY A 199 -0.74 12.98 1.23
C GLY A 199 -2.17 13.21 1.71
N TYR A 200 -2.46 14.40 2.24
CA TYR A 200 -3.80 14.80 2.64
C TYR A 200 -4.75 14.89 1.45
N ASP A 201 -4.33 15.55 0.37
CA ASP A 201 -5.13 15.71 -0.85
C ASP A 201 -5.45 14.37 -1.50
N ALA A 202 -4.48 13.46 -1.55
CA ALA A 202 -4.68 12.10 -2.04
C ALA A 202 -5.69 11.32 -1.19
N LEU A 203 -5.61 11.43 0.14
CA LEU A 203 -6.58 10.79 1.04
C LEU A 203 -8.00 11.32 0.81
N LYS A 204 -8.15 12.64 0.68
CA LYS A 204 -9.44 13.30 0.40
C LYS A 204 -10.01 12.87 -0.94
N LEU A 205 -9.19 12.88 -2.01
CA LEU A 205 -9.59 12.42 -3.34
C LEU A 205 -10.02 10.95 -3.32
N ASN A 206 -9.27 10.09 -2.65
CA ASN A 206 -9.64 8.68 -2.49
C ASN A 206 -10.98 8.54 -1.74
N ALA A 207 -11.21 9.29 -0.66
CA ALA A 207 -12.47 9.26 0.06
C ALA A 207 -13.64 9.72 -0.82
N GLU A 208 -13.45 10.76 -1.61
CA GLU A 208 -14.45 11.27 -2.56
C GLU A 208 -14.80 10.24 -3.64
N GLU A 209 -13.80 9.66 -4.32
CA GLU A 209 -14.04 8.67 -5.36
C GLU A 209 -14.66 7.38 -4.79
N LEU A 210 -14.18 6.89 -3.65
CA LEU A 210 -14.69 5.68 -3.02
C LEU A 210 -16.11 5.83 -2.46
N SER A 211 -16.48 7.03 -2.00
CA SER A 211 -17.86 7.33 -1.61
C SER A 211 -18.80 7.31 -2.83
N LYS A 212 -18.38 7.93 -3.95
CA LYS A 212 -19.18 7.95 -5.19
C LYS A 212 -19.46 6.57 -5.75
N ILE A 213 -18.52 5.64 -5.60
CA ILE A 213 -18.65 4.25 -6.09
C ILE A 213 -19.18 3.28 -5.04
N GLY A 214 -19.61 3.76 -3.88
CA GLY A 214 -20.22 2.95 -2.83
C GLY A 214 -19.28 2.00 -2.09
N VAL A 215 -17.96 2.23 -2.13
CA VAL A 215 -16.98 1.48 -1.32
C VAL A 215 -16.90 2.03 0.10
N LEU A 216 -17.01 3.35 0.27
CA LEU A 216 -17.32 3.98 1.54
C LEU A 216 -18.84 4.15 1.69
N LYS A 217 -19.32 4.41 2.90
CA LYS A 217 -20.74 4.60 3.18
C LYS A 217 -21.31 5.72 2.31
N GLU A 218 -22.56 5.54 1.88
CA GLU A 218 -23.27 6.57 1.15
C GLU A 218 -23.33 7.87 1.97
N GLY A 219 -22.99 8.99 1.32
CA GLY A 219 -22.98 10.30 1.99
C GLY A 219 -21.74 10.59 2.84
N THR A 220 -20.70 9.74 2.80
CA THR A 220 -19.41 10.06 3.44
C THR A 220 -18.88 11.39 2.89
N ASP A 221 -18.78 12.38 3.78
CA ASP A 221 -18.17 13.67 3.47
C ASP A 221 -16.64 13.51 3.42
N ALA A 222 -16.08 13.57 2.21
CA ALA A 222 -14.66 13.34 1.97
C ALA A 222 -13.75 14.36 2.68
N GLN A 223 -14.21 15.61 2.83
CA GLN A 223 -13.48 16.64 3.57
C GLN A 223 -13.39 16.27 5.05
N LYS A 224 -14.53 15.99 5.69
CA LYS A 224 -14.57 15.58 7.10
C LYS A 224 -13.83 14.27 7.35
N PHE A 225 -13.91 13.34 6.39
CA PHE A 225 -13.16 12.10 6.45
C PHE A 225 -11.65 12.36 6.50
N ALA A 226 -11.14 13.18 5.56
CA ALA A 226 -9.72 13.52 5.51
C ALA A 226 -9.29 14.28 6.78
N ASP A 227 -10.04 15.30 7.22
CA ASP A 227 -9.77 16.08 8.43
C ASP A 227 -9.70 15.18 9.68
N ASN A 228 -10.56 14.17 9.77
CA ASN A 228 -10.56 13.24 10.88
C ASN A 228 -9.45 12.17 10.80
N ALA A 229 -9.02 11.79 9.62
CA ALA A 229 -8.03 10.74 9.41
C ALA A 229 -6.60 11.25 9.29
N TYR A 230 -6.40 12.57 9.19
CA TYR A 230 -5.08 13.19 9.03
C TYR A 230 -4.70 14.03 10.25
N ILE A 231 -3.42 14.26 10.44
CA ILE A 231 -2.90 15.20 11.46
C ILE A 231 -1.74 16.00 10.86
N PHE A 232 -1.77 17.31 11.08
CA PHE A 232 -0.72 18.24 10.74
C PHE A 232 0.05 18.61 12.03
N PHE A 233 1.36 18.78 11.93
CA PHE A 233 2.21 19.23 13.02
C PHE A 233 2.89 20.53 12.64
N ASP A 234 2.87 21.53 13.52
CA ASP A 234 3.43 22.86 13.25
C ASP A 234 4.93 22.84 12.93
N ASP A 235 5.66 21.84 13.46
CA ASP A 235 7.10 21.68 13.30
C ASP A 235 7.48 20.62 12.23
N VAL A 236 6.53 20.17 11.41
CA VAL A 236 6.77 19.27 10.27
C VAL A 236 6.52 20.06 8.98
N PRO A 237 7.57 20.32 8.18
CA PRO A 237 7.39 21.00 6.90
C PRO A 237 6.63 20.12 5.91
N ASP A 238 6.03 20.71 4.87
CA ASP A 238 5.36 19.96 3.82
C ASP A 238 6.27 18.92 3.16
N ALA A 239 7.50 19.33 2.87
CA ALA A 239 8.56 18.46 2.40
C ALA A 239 9.86 18.76 3.16
N PRO A 240 10.77 17.78 3.32
CA PRO A 240 12.06 18.04 3.95
C PRO A 240 12.86 19.05 3.14
N GLU A 241 13.70 19.85 3.81
CA GLU A 241 14.67 20.71 3.14
C GLU A 241 15.61 19.83 2.29
N ALA A 242 15.92 20.30 1.07
CA ALA A 242 16.87 19.62 0.19
C ALA A 242 18.19 19.38 0.95
N SER A 243 18.69 18.15 0.93
CA SER A 243 19.97 17.84 1.56
C SER A 243 21.05 18.66 0.87
N SER A 244 21.62 19.64 1.60
CA SER A 244 22.80 20.37 1.13
C SER A 244 23.96 19.37 1.08
N GLY A 245 24.16 18.72 -0.05
CA GLY A 245 25.32 18.03 -0.59
C GLY A 245 26.36 17.42 0.36
N THR A 246 25.95 16.78 1.44
CA THR A 246 26.84 15.90 2.21
C THR A 246 26.30 14.49 1.99
N THR A 247 27.09 13.64 1.33
CA THR A 247 26.88 12.19 1.29
C THR A 247 26.80 11.69 2.73
N ALA A 248 25.61 11.69 3.28
CA ALA A 248 25.37 11.06 4.56
C ALA A 248 25.43 9.55 4.31
N ALA A 249 26.53 8.93 4.75
CA ALA A 249 26.61 7.49 4.86
C ALA A 249 25.32 6.97 5.53
N ALA A 250 24.79 5.87 5.02
CA ALA A 250 23.63 5.23 5.60
C ALA A 250 23.75 5.21 7.13
N PRO A 251 22.75 5.66 7.89
CA PRO A 251 22.86 5.70 9.34
C PRO A 251 23.14 4.28 9.81
N SER A 252 24.36 4.08 10.32
CA SER A 252 24.71 2.86 11.06
C SER A 252 23.88 2.87 12.33
N ALA A 253 22.67 2.35 12.22
CA ALA A 253 21.83 2.11 13.37
C ALA A 253 22.47 0.95 14.15
N SER A 254 23.34 1.26 15.09
CA SER A 254 23.52 0.41 16.24
C SER A 254 22.19 0.39 16.98
N VAL A 255 21.37 -0.58 16.67
CA VAL A 255 20.18 -0.90 17.47
C VAL A 255 20.75 -1.41 18.80
N SER A 256 20.90 -0.49 19.76
CA SER A 256 20.98 -0.90 21.16
C SER A 256 19.70 -1.68 21.40
N SER A 257 19.85 -2.98 21.71
CA SER A 257 18.76 -3.86 22.06
C SER A 257 17.97 -3.21 23.20
N VAL A 258 16.86 -2.56 22.88
CA VAL A 258 15.87 -2.23 23.87
C VAL A 258 15.23 -3.55 24.25
N SER A 259 15.62 -4.08 25.41
CA SER A 259 14.96 -5.22 26.02
C SER A 259 13.51 -4.79 26.30
N PHE A 260 12.57 -5.29 25.53
CA PHE A 260 11.18 -5.27 25.90
C PHE A 260 11.05 -6.16 27.12
N THR A 261 10.98 -5.57 28.30
CA THR A 261 10.44 -6.26 29.46
C THR A 261 8.98 -6.52 29.17
N GLU A 262 8.60 -7.79 29.23
CA GLU A 262 7.22 -8.26 29.18
C GLU A 262 6.36 -7.36 30.07
N ALA A 263 5.48 -6.58 29.45
CA ALA A 263 4.43 -5.85 30.14
C ALA A 263 3.12 -6.57 29.82
N ALA A 264 2.64 -7.25 30.86
CA ALA A 264 1.24 -7.57 31.17
C ALA A 264 0.47 -8.39 30.12
N GLU A 265 0.11 -9.56 30.56
CA GLU A 265 -0.99 -10.40 30.09
C GLU A 265 -2.21 -9.52 29.71
N ALA A 266 -2.47 -9.39 28.42
CA ALA A 266 -3.76 -8.92 27.95
C ALA A 266 -4.68 -10.13 27.92
N GLU A 267 -5.74 -10.08 28.73
CA GLU A 267 -6.82 -11.05 28.74
C GLU A 267 -7.34 -11.26 27.30
N GLU A 268 -7.26 -12.49 26.84
CA GLU A 268 -7.91 -12.98 25.61
C GLU A 268 -9.42 -12.87 25.77
N ASN A 269 -10.02 -11.79 25.31
CA ASN A 269 -11.46 -11.74 25.08
C ASN A 269 -11.75 -12.35 23.71
N ASP A 270 -12.11 -13.62 23.76
CA ASP A 270 -12.59 -14.45 22.67
C ASP A 270 -13.93 -13.89 22.13
N CYS A 271 -13.90 -13.34 20.91
CA CYS A 271 -15.07 -12.82 20.21
C CYS A 271 -15.78 -13.83 19.31
N CYS A 272 -15.49 -15.13 19.43
CA CYS A 272 -16.30 -16.18 18.78
C CYS A 272 -16.15 -17.49 19.55
N GLY A 273 -17.15 -17.82 20.37
CA GLY A 273 -17.23 -19.07 21.12
C GLY A 273 -17.18 -20.30 20.22
N GLY A 274 -16.02 -20.92 20.08
CA GLY A 274 -15.81 -22.21 19.47
C GLY A 274 -14.49 -22.80 19.95
N LYS A 275 -14.57 -23.80 20.88
CA LYS A 275 -13.40 -24.57 21.30
C LYS A 275 -12.82 -25.29 20.09
N ILE A 276 -11.59 -24.91 19.69
CA ILE A 276 -10.80 -25.69 18.77
C ILE A 276 -9.97 -26.65 19.62
N GLU A 277 -10.34 -27.94 19.62
CA GLU A 277 -9.50 -29.01 20.18
C GLU A 277 -8.22 -29.16 19.35
N LYS A 278 -7.07 -29.12 20.01
CA LYS A 278 -5.77 -29.41 19.37
C LYS A 278 -5.74 -30.88 18.93
N PRO A 279 -5.26 -31.19 17.71
CA PRO A 279 -5.11 -32.58 17.31
C PRO A 279 -4.04 -33.29 18.16
N ASP A 280 -4.38 -34.45 18.66
CA ASP A 280 -3.50 -35.36 19.40
C ASP A 280 -2.36 -35.86 18.50
N THR A 281 -1.12 -35.53 18.83
CA THR A 281 0.07 -35.91 18.08
C THR A 281 0.70 -37.23 18.59
N THR A 282 -0.04 -38.08 19.33
CA THR A 282 0.43 -39.38 19.78
C THR A 282 -0.16 -40.55 19.00
N ARG A 283 0.17 -40.70 17.72
CA ARG A 283 0.14 -42.01 17.06
C ARG A 283 1.45 -42.29 16.37
N LYS A 284 2.27 -43.13 17.06
CA LYS A 284 3.36 -43.88 16.46
C LYS A 284 2.80 -45.11 15.70
N ALA A 285 3.54 -45.42 14.66
CA ALA A 285 3.65 -46.62 13.82
C ALA A 285 2.95 -46.53 12.49
#